data_4ceb7671824b498de0faffe4937e072c
#
_entry.id   4ceb7671824b498de0faffe4937e072c
#
_cell.length_a   1.000
_cell.length_b   1.000
_cell.length_c   1.000
_cell.angle_alpha   90.00
_cell.angle_beta   90.00
_cell.angle_gamma   90.00
#
_symmetry.space_group_name_H-M   'P 1'
#
loop_
_entity.id
_entity.type
_entity.pdbx_description
1 polymer ?
#
loop_
_entity_poly.entity_id
_entity_poly.type
_entity_poly.pdbx_seq_one_letter_code
_entity_poly.pdbx_strand_id
1 'polypeptide(L)'
;LHTVSPNAGYTQEDVIQLAYIMTGWAHKWDRKNLETGDIWFDQEMHQKGDKIVLGVKYKNDAKRELAKVIHDLATHPICIKFVSTKLCRHFITDEPTDEMINPVIEAWNKSNGNLIEIHKAVITQAYKYNEITHKFHPPEIWLMQLSRMFDLNIPLSFEKMNYTFKLKPNNRQRQLSWILREIGHSPYRAKQPNGWSDLEVDWVSPELLLRRFWFASVELPMLVKSGNRSHGFILSCLKNNFEDHENMASLIDNFRFGTSDYDLGQKYGVICNLPGVLKI
;
A
#
# COMPACT_ATOMS: atom_id res chain seq x y z
N LEU A 1 -8.46 10.28 -12.42
CA LEU A 1 -8.43 8.93 -11.80
C LEU A 1 -8.10 8.99 -10.32
N HIS A 2 -7.05 9.73 -9.93
CA HIS A 2 -6.55 9.71 -8.54
C HIS A 2 -7.11 10.83 -7.66
N THR A 3 -7.78 11.80 -8.24
CA THR A 3 -8.28 13.01 -7.56
C THR A 3 -9.79 13.00 -7.51
N VAL A 4 -10.44 13.34 -8.63
CA VAL A 4 -11.90 13.50 -8.69
C VAL A 4 -12.67 12.24 -9.11
N SER A 5 -12.00 11.15 -9.44
CA SER A 5 -12.57 9.91 -9.98
C SER A 5 -13.35 10.09 -11.31
N PRO A 6 -13.59 9.03 -12.07
CA PRO A 6 -14.44 9.07 -13.27
C PRO A 6 -15.87 9.58 -13.00
N ASN A 7 -16.36 9.41 -11.76
CA ASN A 7 -17.70 9.83 -11.36
C ASN A 7 -17.89 11.36 -11.30
N ALA A 8 -16.81 12.13 -11.41
CA ALA A 8 -16.89 13.58 -11.49
C ALA A 8 -17.45 14.10 -12.83
N GLY A 9 -17.64 13.21 -13.81
CA GLY A 9 -18.18 13.56 -15.11
C GLY A 9 -17.24 14.39 -15.99
N TYR A 10 -15.92 14.38 -15.69
CA TYR A 10 -14.96 15.04 -16.57
C TYR A 10 -14.88 14.40 -17.94
N THR A 11 -14.66 15.21 -18.95
CA THR A 11 -14.52 14.79 -20.33
C THR A 11 -13.07 14.65 -20.75
N GLN A 12 -12.82 14.08 -21.93
CA GLN A 12 -11.47 14.09 -22.52
C GLN A 12 -10.95 15.51 -22.74
N GLU A 13 -11.85 16.48 -23.04
CA GLU A 13 -11.48 17.89 -23.18
C GLU A 13 -10.96 18.46 -21.85
N ASP A 14 -11.59 18.15 -20.72
CA ASP A 14 -11.09 18.58 -19.41
C ASP A 14 -9.67 18.06 -19.13
N VAL A 15 -9.37 16.82 -19.55
CA VAL A 15 -8.03 16.24 -19.42
C VAL A 15 -7.02 17.00 -20.30
N ILE A 16 -7.40 17.35 -21.53
CA ILE A 16 -6.57 18.14 -22.45
C ILE A 16 -6.33 19.54 -21.89
N GLN A 17 -7.37 20.19 -21.40
CA GLN A 17 -7.27 21.54 -20.82
C GLN A 17 -6.38 21.54 -19.57
N LEU A 18 -6.51 20.53 -18.70
CA LEU A 18 -5.60 20.38 -17.57
C LEU A 18 -4.16 20.14 -18.02
N ALA A 19 -3.95 19.32 -19.05
CA ALA A 19 -2.62 19.10 -19.62
C ALA A 19 -2.02 20.41 -20.16
N TYR A 20 -2.81 21.27 -20.78
CA TYR A 20 -2.37 22.60 -21.22
C TYR A 20 -1.95 23.50 -20.04
N ILE A 21 -2.67 23.46 -18.91
CA ILE A 21 -2.28 24.17 -17.68
C ILE A 21 -0.92 23.65 -17.15
N MET A 22 -0.65 22.37 -17.31
CA MET A 22 0.60 21.75 -16.84
C MET A 22 1.78 21.99 -17.78
N THR A 23 1.57 22.45 -19.01
CA THR A 23 2.67 22.77 -19.95
C THR A 23 3.57 23.88 -19.38
N GLY A 24 4.83 23.88 -19.77
CA GLY A 24 5.83 24.81 -19.23
C GLY A 24 6.47 24.38 -17.92
N TRP A 25 5.83 23.49 -17.14
CA TRP A 25 6.47 22.92 -15.96
C TRP A 25 7.46 21.84 -16.38
N ALA A 26 8.71 22.01 -16.03
CA ALA A 26 9.80 21.14 -16.39
C ALA A 26 10.65 20.78 -15.15
N HIS A 27 11.30 19.64 -15.26
CA HIS A 27 12.23 19.16 -14.27
C HIS A 27 13.63 19.22 -14.87
N LYS A 28 14.58 19.82 -14.16
CA LYS A 28 15.97 19.89 -14.58
C LYS A 28 16.63 18.52 -14.34
N TRP A 29 16.82 17.78 -15.43
CA TRP A 29 17.49 16.52 -15.37
C TRP A 29 19.00 16.73 -15.52
N ASP A 30 19.76 16.64 -14.44
CA ASP A 30 21.22 16.54 -14.49
C ASP A 30 21.63 15.08 -14.20
N ARG A 31 22.16 14.39 -15.20
CA ARG A 31 22.66 13.02 -15.05
C ARG A 31 23.82 12.89 -14.08
N LYS A 32 24.49 13.99 -13.77
CA LYS A 32 25.67 14.01 -12.87
C LYS A 32 25.32 14.36 -11.44
N ASN A 33 24.16 15.00 -11.20
CA ASN A 33 23.74 15.42 -9.89
C ASN A 33 22.26 15.07 -9.68
N LEU A 34 22.01 13.83 -9.22
CA LEU A 34 20.66 13.30 -8.99
C LEU A 34 19.95 13.92 -7.78
N GLU A 35 20.64 14.75 -7.00
CA GLU A 35 20.08 15.38 -5.80
C GLU A 35 19.29 16.67 -6.10
N THR A 36 19.46 17.25 -7.26
CA THR A 36 18.81 18.52 -7.63
C THR A 36 17.67 18.30 -8.61
N GLY A 37 16.54 17.79 -8.10
CA GLY A 37 15.27 17.77 -8.83
C GLY A 37 14.60 19.15 -8.86
N ASP A 38 15.29 20.20 -9.30
CA ASP A 38 14.73 21.55 -9.39
C ASP A 38 13.60 21.57 -10.40
N ILE A 39 12.40 21.90 -9.92
CA ILE A 39 11.23 22.15 -10.78
C ILE A 39 11.28 23.62 -11.20
N TRP A 40 11.21 23.88 -12.50
CA TRP A 40 11.18 25.21 -13.05
C TRP A 40 10.04 25.36 -14.04
N PHE A 41 9.66 26.60 -14.33
CA PHE A 41 8.58 26.94 -15.24
C PHE A 41 9.15 27.69 -16.44
N ASP A 42 8.90 27.18 -17.65
CA ASP A 42 9.23 27.80 -18.93
C ASP A 42 7.97 28.42 -19.54
N GLN A 43 7.96 29.73 -19.61
CA GLN A 43 6.83 30.48 -20.13
C GLN A 43 6.65 30.33 -21.65
N GLU A 44 7.73 30.05 -22.39
CA GLU A 44 7.66 29.88 -23.85
C GLU A 44 7.05 28.51 -24.21
N MET A 45 7.28 27.50 -23.37
CA MET A 45 6.69 26.17 -23.54
C MET A 45 5.26 26.08 -23.00
N HIS A 46 4.77 27.10 -22.29
CA HIS A 46 3.42 27.09 -21.75
C HIS A 46 2.37 27.40 -22.80
N GLN A 47 1.32 26.57 -22.85
CA GLN A 47 0.18 26.78 -23.75
C GLN A 47 -0.57 28.07 -23.39
N LYS A 48 -0.59 29.03 -24.32
CA LYS A 48 -1.28 30.32 -24.15
C LYS A 48 -2.80 30.18 -24.25
N GLY A 49 -3.50 31.15 -23.69
CA GLY A 49 -4.96 31.24 -23.72
C GLY A 49 -5.63 30.74 -22.43
N ASP A 50 -6.89 31.13 -22.27
CA ASP A 50 -7.71 30.68 -21.14
C ASP A 50 -8.02 29.19 -21.30
N LYS A 51 -8.13 28.44 -20.18
CA LYS A 51 -8.46 27.00 -20.16
C LYS A 51 -9.74 26.79 -19.36
N ILE A 52 -10.45 25.70 -19.64
CA ILE A 52 -11.68 25.33 -18.92
C ILE A 52 -11.50 23.90 -18.40
N VAL A 53 -11.63 23.70 -17.10
CA VAL A 53 -11.57 22.38 -16.46
C VAL A 53 -12.79 22.21 -15.57
N LEU A 54 -13.57 21.15 -15.77
CA LEU A 54 -14.82 20.90 -15.04
C LEU A 54 -15.78 22.12 -15.03
N GLY A 55 -15.88 22.82 -16.15
CA GLY A 55 -16.73 24.02 -16.29
C GLY A 55 -16.16 25.30 -15.66
N VAL A 56 -15.05 25.24 -14.96
CA VAL A 56 -14.37 26.39 -14.35
C VAL A 56 -13.35 26.98 -15.33
N LYS A 57 -13.46 28.29 -15.56
CA LYS A 57 -12.54 29.02 -16.46
C LYS A 57 -11.31 29.51 -15.70
N TYR A 58 -10.13 29.10 -16.15
CA TYR A 58 -8.84 29.59 -15.69
C TYR A 58 -8.27 30.57 -16.70
N LYS A 59 -8.09 31.79 -16.26
CA LYS A 59 -7.46 32.83 -17.10
C LYS A 59 -5.99 32.51 -17.28
N ASN A 60 -5.44 32.88 -18.46
CA ASN A 60 -4.04 32.71 -18.78
C ASN A 60 -3.13 33.45 -17.79
N ASP A 61 -2.73 32.80 -16.71
CA ASP A 61 -1.88 33.34 -15.62
C ASP A 61 -0.58 32.54 -15.49
N ALA A 62 -0.20 31.86 -16.57
CA ALA A 62 1.04 31.12 -16.71
C ALA A 62 1.34 30.23 -15.46
N LYS A 63 2.43 30.52 -14.75
CA LYS A 63 2.87 29.74 -13.58
C LYS A 63 1.79 29.55 -12.49
N ARG A 64 0.84 30.48 -12.35
CA ARG A 64 -0.15 30.46 -11.27
C ARG A 64 -1.39 29.62 -11.57
N GLU A 65 -1.64 29.26 -12.82
CA GLU A 65 -2.82 28.48 -13.22
C GLU A 65 -2.84 27.10 -12.53
N LEU A 66 -1.70 26.43 -12.49
CA LEU A 66 -1.59 25.11 -11.92
C LEU A 66 -1.98 25.09 -10.43
N ALA A 67 -1.53 26.06 -9.65
CA ALA A 67 -1.86 26.14 -8.23
C ALA A 67 -3.36 26.34 -8.01
N LYS A 68 -4.02 27.17 -8.85
CA LYS A 68 -5.47 27.40 -8.78
C LYS A 68 -6.26 26.14 -9.09
N VAL A 69 -5.95 25.47 -10.19
CA VAL A 69 -6.68 24.25 -10.56
C VAL A 69 -6.46 23.13 -9.57
N ILE A 70 -5.25 22.98 -9.02
CA ILE A 70 -4.98 21.98 -7.97
C ILE A 70 -5.82 22.26 -6.73
N HIS A 71 -5.91 23.52 -6.30
CA HIS A 71 -6.74 23.92 -5.16
C HIS A 71 -8.21 23.57 -5.39
N ASP A 72 -8.76 23.96 -6.54
CA ASP A 72 -10.16 23.71 -6.90
C ASP A 72 -10.47 22.22 -7.00
N LEU A 73 -9.56 21.42 -7.57
CA LEU A 73 -9.69 19.96 -7.60
C LEU A 73 -9.62 19.34 -6.20
N ALA A 74 -8.72 19.81 -5.34
CA ALA A 74 -8.53 19.29 -3.99
C ALA A 74 -9.72 19.61 -3.07
N THR A 75 -10.40 20.73 -3.30
CA THR A 75 -11.59 21.16 -2.55
C THR A 75 -12.91 20.73 -3.20
N HIS A 76 -12.84 20.06 -4.36
CA HIS A 76 -14.03 19.61 -5.06
C HIS A 76 -14.76 18.52 -4.26
N PRO A 77 -16.09 18.61 -4.03
CA PRO A 77 -16.83 17.65 -3.19
C PRO A 77 -16.65 16.18 -3.59
N ILE A 78 -16.57 15.91 -4.88
CA ILE A 78 -16.34 14.54 -5.40
C ILE A 78 -14.92 14.07 -5.07
N CYS A 79 -13.91 14.93 -5.13
CA CYS A 79 -12.56 14.60 -4.71
C CYS A 79 -12.51 14.25 -3.22
N ILE A 80 -13.12 15.10 -2.39
CA ILE A 80 -13.19 14.88 -0.94
C ILE A 80 -13.85 13.53 -0.64
N LYS A 81 -15.01 13.26 -1.21
CA LYS A 81 -15.70 11.97 -1.02
C LYS A 81 -14.88 10.80 -1.54
N PHE A 82 -14.31 10.90 -2.73
CA PHE A 82 -13.55 9.83 -3.35
C PHE A 82 -12.28 9.46 -2.54
N VAL A 83 -11.49 10.46 -2.15
CA VAL A 83 -10.27 10.22 -1.38
C VAL A 83 -10.60 9.75 0.03
N SER A 84 -11.61 10.32 0.70
CA SER A 84 -12.07 9.85 2.01
C SER A 84 -12.54 8.39 1.97
N THR A 85 -13.29 8.00 0.92
CA THR A 85 -13.69 6.60 0.70
C THR A 85 -12.48 5.69 0.52
N LYS A 86 -11.48 6.11 -0.26
CA LYS A 86 -10.24 5.33 -0.44
C LYS A 86 -9.45 5.17 0.85
N LEU A 87 -9.35 6.21 1.67
CA LEU A 87 -8.71 6.14 2.97
C LEU A 87 -9.43 5.15 3.91
N CYS A 88 -10.76 5.24 4.00
CA CYS A 88 -11.54 4.30 4.79
C CYS A 88 -11.42 2.86 4.23
N ARG A 89 -11.42 2.70 2.91
CA ARG A 89 -11.21 1.40 2.27
C ARG A 89 -9.85 0.81 2.60
N HIS A 90 -8.82 1.62 2.62
CA HIS A 90 -7.47 1.16 2.93
C HIS A 90 -7.30 0.72 4.39
N PHE A 91 -7.87 1.47 5.33
CA PHE A 91 -7.61 1.30 6.76
C PHE A 91 -8.72 0.58 7.55
N ILE A 92 -9.94 0.46 7.04
CA ILE A 92 -11.08 -0.05 7.81
C ILE A 92 -11.65 -1.31 7.18
N THR A 93 -12.21 -1.21 5.96
CA THR A 93 -12.88 -2.32 5.27
C THR A 93 -12.95 -2.06 3.78
N ASP A 94 -13.12 -3.11 2.98
CA ASP A 94 -13.23 -3.01 1.52
C ASP A 94 -14.46 -2.20 1.08
N GLU A 95 -15.54 -2.27 1.84
CA GLU A 95 -16.80 -1.58 1.57
C GLU A 95 -17.18 -0.65 2.73
N PRO A 96 -16.52 0.51 2.88
CA PRO A 96 -16.81 1.42 3.96
C PRO A 96 -18.20 2.07 3.79
N THR A 97 -18.96 2.11 4.88
CA THR A 97 -20.27 2.75 4.92
C THR A 97 -20.17 4.28 5.00
N ASP A 98 -21.26 4.98 4.69
CA ASP A 98 -21.30 6.44 4.85
C ASP A 98 -21.03 6.88 6.30
N GLU A 99 -21.39 6.08 7.30
CA GLU A 99 -21.08 6.35 8.72
C GLU A 99 -19.56 6.36 9.01
N MET A 100 -18.79 5.55 8.29
CA MET A 100 -17.35 5.52 8.39
C MET A 100 -16.70 6.67 7.62
N ILE A 101 -17.28 7.06 6.48
CA ILE A 101 -16.70 8.03 5.54
C ILE A 101 -17.01 9.47 5.97
N ASN A 102 -18.24 9.76 6.42
CA ASN A 102 -18.70 11.13 6.70
C ASN A 102 -17.83 11.87 7.72
N PRO A 103 -17.37 11.27 8.84
CA PRO A 103 -16.46 11.96 9.76
C PRO A 103 -15.15 12.40 9.12
N VAL A 104 -14.64 11.65 8.13
CA VAL A 104 -13.43 12.00 7.39
C VAL A 104 -13.70 13.18 6.44
N ILE A 105 -14.84 13.18 5.76
CA ILE A 105 -15.32 14.30 4.92
C ILE A 105 -15.49 15.57 5.77
N GLU A 106 -16.10 15.45 6.94
CA GLU A 106 -16.27 16.59 7.85
C GLU A 106 -14.93 17.15 8.33
N ALA A 107 -13.98 16.30 8.70
CA ALA A 107 -12.64 16.72 9.09
C ALA A 107 -11.93 17.45 7.93
N TRP A 108 -12.09 16.97 6.69
CA TRP A 108 -11.56 17.64 5.51
C TRP A 108 -12.14 19.04 5.34
N ASN A 109 -13.47 19.16 5.36
CA ASN A 109 -14.15 20.43 5.19
C ASN A 109 -13.84 21.43 6.31
N LYS A 110 -13.85 20.98 7.58
CA LYS A 110 -13.57 21.83 8.75
C LYS A 110 -12.12 22.33 8.79
N SER A 111 -11.18 21.51 8.32
CA SER A 111 -9.75 21.83 8.33
C SER A 111 -9.22 22.42 7.04
N ASN A 112 -10.09 22.63 6.05
CA ASN A 112 -9.71 23.06 4.69
C ASN A 112 -8.62 22.16 4.08
N GLY A 113 -8.78 20.83 4.22
CA GLY A 113 -7.87 19.86 3.64
C GLY A 113 -6.58 19.61 4.43
N ASN A 114 -6.51 19.97 5.70
CA ASN A 114 -5.35 19.66 6.53
C ASN A 114 -5.20 18.13 6.71
N LEU A 115 -4.13 17.57 6.15
CA LEU A 115 -3.90 16.13 6.15
C LEU A 115 -3.79 15.53 7.57
N ILE A 116 -3.27 16.28 8.54
CA ILE A 116 -3.16 15.80 9.92
C ILE A 116 -4.55 15.53 10.50
N GLU A 117 -5.48 16.46 10.31
CA GLU A 117 -6.85 16.32 10.83
C GLU A 117 -7.62 15.22 10.08
N ILE A 118 -7.41 15.09 8.77
CA ILE A 118 -7.97 14.00 7.96
C ILE A 118 -7.46 12.64 8.44
N HIS A 119 -6.14 12.49 8.64
CA HIS A 119 -5.55 11.24 9.12
C HIS A 119 -6.02 10.89 10.53
N LYS A 120 -6.13 11.86 11.44
CA LYS A 120 -6.71 11.63 12.78
C LYS A 120 -8.14 11.08 12.68
N ALA A 121 -8.97 11.65 11.81
CA ALA A 121 -10.34 11.19 11.62
C ALA A 121 -10.37 9.74 11.09
N VAL A 122 -9.52 9.39 10.10
CA VAL A 122 -9.42 8.02 9.58
C VAL A 122 -8.99 7.04 10.67
N ILE A 123 -7.95 7.37 11.44
CA ILE A 123 -7.44 6.50 12.52
C ILE A 123 -8.53 6.31 13.60
N THR A 124 -9.25 7.38 13.94
CA THR A 124 -10.35 7.31 14.92
C THR A 124 -11.47 6.38 14.43
N GLN A 125 -11.83 6.44 13.14
CA GLN A 125 -12.82 5.53 12.56
C GLN A 125 -12.27 4.09 12.51
N ALA A 126 -11.03 3.87 12.10
CA ALA A 126 -10.41 2.55 12.08
C ALA A 126 -10.44 1.90 13.48
N TYR A 127 -10.08 2.67 14.52
CA TYR A 127 -10.14 2.19 15.90
C TYR A 127 -11.56 1.88 16.37
N LYS A 128 -12.55 2.70 15.99
CA LYS A 128 -13.97 2.50 16.35
C LYS A 128 -14.53 1.20 15.78
N TYR A 129 -14.09 0.78 14.62
CA TYR A 129 -14.64 -0.37 13.90
C TYR A 129 -13.74 -1.60 13.89
N ASN A 130 -12.60 -1.59 14.59
CA ASN A 130 -11.60 -2.68 14.56
C ASN A 130 -12.12 -4.05 15.00
N GLU A 131 -13.13 -4.10 15.87
CA GLU A 131 -13.74 -5.35 16.34
C GLU A 131 -14.80 -5.92 15.40
N ILE A 132 -15.32 -5.09 14.49
CA ILE A 132 -16.45 -5.42 13.63
C ILE A 132 -16.00 -5.69 12.18
N THR A 133 -14.91 -5.02 11.75
CA THR A 133 -14.41 -5.11 10.40
C THR A 133 -13.08 -5.83 10.36
N HIS A 134 -12.89 -6.63 9.29
CA HIS A 134 -11.64 -7.31 9.04
C HIS A 134 -11.11 -6.90 7.67
N LYS A 135 -9.84 -6.55 7.63
CA LYS A 135 -9.14 -6.19 6.40
C LYS A 135 -8.13 -7.28 6.04
N PHE A 136 -8.23 -7.83 4.83
CA PHE A 136 -7.25 -8.79 4.36
C PHE A 136 -5.89 -8.11 4.09
N HIS A 137 -4.83 -8.71 4.59
CA HIS A 137 -3.49 -8.15 4.46
C HIS A 137 -2.95 -8.29 3.02
N PRO A 138 -2.68 -7.19 2.31
CA PRO A 138 -1.85 -7.27 1.11
C PRO A 138 -0.46 -7.82 1.46
N PRO A 139 0.29 -8.32 0.46
CA PRO A 139 1.53 -9.05 0.71
C PRO A 139 2.57 -8.32 1.56
N GLU A 140 2.71 -7.01 1.41
CA GLU A 140 3.66 -6.22 2.20
C GLU A 140 3.28 -6.12 3.67
N ILE A 141 2.00 -5.93 3.98
CA ILE A 141 1.51 -5.86 5.37
C ILE A 141 1.65 -7.23 6.03
N TRP A 142 1.23 -8.29 5.34
CA TRP A 142 1.40 -9.66 5.79
C TRP A 142 2.87 -10.00 6.07
N LEU A 143 3.80 -9.64 5.19
CA LEU A 143 5.23 -9.87 5.39
C LEU A 143 5.80 -9.07 6.56
N MET A 144 5.35 -7.82 6.75
CA MET A 144 5.73 -7.02 7.93
C MET A 144 5.24 -7.64 9.23
N GLN A 145 4.01 -8.17 9.26
CA GLN A 145 3.46 -8.88 10.41
C GLN A 145 4.30 -10.12 10.73
N LEU A 146 4.60 -10.96 9.73
CA LEU A 146 5.46 -12.13 9.93
C LEU A 146 6.86 -11.73 10.42
N SER A 147 7.40 -10.64 9.88
CA SER A 147 8.72 -10.16 10.28
C SER A 147 8.76 -9.78 11.76
N ARG A 148 7.69 -9.17 12.28
CA ARG A 148 7.56 -8.86 13.71
C ARG A 148 7.30 -10.10 14.54
N MET A 149 6.39 -10.97 14.10
CA MET A 149 5.96 -12.15 14.82
C MET A 149 7.12 -13.16 15.03
N PHE A 150 7.97 -13.34 14.02
CA PHE A 150 9.07 -14.29 14.02
C PHE A 150 10.47 -13.67 14.19
N ASP A 151 10.56 -12.39 14.50
CA ASP A 151 11.82 -11.63 14.59
C ASP A 151 12.73 -11.88 13.38
N LEU A 152 12.18 -11.72 12.17
CA LEU A 152 12.90 -11.99 10.95
C LEU A 152 13.94 -10.91 10.68
N ASN A 153 15.15 -11.32 10.32
CA ASN A 153 16.15 -10.41 9.79
C ASN A 153 16.05 -10.38 8.27
N ILE A 154 15.14 -9.58 7.73
CA ILE A 154 15.05 -9.32 6.29
C ILE A 154 15.97 -8.15 5.97
N PRO A 155 17.02 -8.36 5.17
CA PRO A 155 17.92 -7.27 4.79
C PRO A 155 17.16 -6.21 4.00
N LEU A 156 16.98 -5.05 4.58
CA LEU A 156 16.54 -3.85 3.89
C LEU A 156 17.76 -3.31 3.14
N SER A 157 17.83 -3.51 1.85
CA SER A 157 18.94 -3.03 1.02
C SER A 157 18.91 -1.51 0.79
N PHE A 158 18.75 -0.71 1.86
CA PHE A 158 18.82 0.74 1.74
C PHE A 158 20.26 1.29 1.63
N GLU A 159 21.28 0.51 2.01
CA GLU A 159 22.66 1.02 2.05
C GLU A 159 23.41 1.04 0.73
N LYS A 160 22.90 0.46 -0.36
CA LYS A 160 23.54 0.52 -1.68
C LYS A 160 22.51 0.59 -2.81
N MET A 161 21.74 1.65 -2.89
CA MET A 161 21.15 2.06 -4.16
C MET A 161 22.22 2.74 -5.04
N ASN A 162 23.33 2.06 -5.26
CA ASN A 162 24.16 2.34 -6.43
C ASN A 162 23.43 1.72 -7.63
N TYR A 163 23.02 2.54 -8.58
CA TYR A 163 22.30 2.21 -9.81
C TYR A 163 23.02 1.22 -10.76
N THR A 164 24.00 0.50 -10.30
CA THR A 164 24.66 -0.57 -11.07
C THR A 164 24.04 -1.90 -10.69
N PHE A 165 23.00 -2.28 -11.41
CA PHE A 165 22.41 -3.61 -11.42
C PHE A 165 23.42 -4.68 -11.89
N LYS A 166 24.41 -4.99 -11.09
CA LYS A 166 25.18 -6.22 -11.20
C LYS A 166 24.95 -7.06 -9.95
N LEU A 167 23.80 -7.72 -9.91
CA LEU A 167 23.54 -8.80 -8.97
C LEU A 167 24.56 -9.92 -9.27
N LYS A 168 25.56 -10.10 -8.42
CA LYS A 168 26.38 -11.32 -8.43
C LYS A 168 25.48 -12.48 -7.94
N PRO A 169 25.39 -13.61 -8.66
CA PRO A 169 24.43 -14.68 -8.37
C PRO A 169 24.65 -15.42 -7.03
N ASN A 170 25.73 -15.16 -6.32
CA ASN A 170 26.17 -16.00 -5.20
C ASN A 170 25.86 -15.45 -3.79
N ASN A 171 25.25 -14.28 -3.64
CA ASN A 171 24.75 -13.84 -2.34
C ASN A 171 23.24 -14.13 -2.24
N ARG A 172 22.90 -15.22 -1.58
CA ARG A 172 21.53 -15.63 -1.22
C ARG A 172 20.87 -14.71 -0.18
N GLN A 173 21.22 -13.47 -0.12
CA GLN A 173 20.47 -12.45 0.62
C GLN A 173 19.20 -12.15 -0.19
N ARG A 174 18.13 -12.83 0.17
CA ARG A 174 16.81 -12.59 -0.43
C ARG A 174 16.34 -11.22 0.00
N GLN A 175 16.44 -10.28 -0.92
CA GLN A 175 16.03 -8.89 -0.70
C GLN A 175 14.51 -8.83 -0.54
N LEU A 176 14.02 -7.93 0.28
CA LEU A 176 12.58 -7.68 0.50
C LEU A 176 11.78 -7.59 -0.81
N SER A 177 12.30 -6.87 -1.81
CA SER A 177 11.68 -6.73 -3.13
C SER A 177 11.53 -8.05 -3.90
N TRP A 178 12.44 -8.99 -3.70
CA TRP A 178 12.34 -10.33 -4.30
C TRP A 178 11.24 -11.13 -3.61
N ILE A 179 11.21 -11.13 -2.28
CA ILE A 179 10.18 -11.84 -1.49
C ILE A 179 8.79 -11.35 -1.89
N LEU A 180 8.58 -10.03 -1.89
CA LEU A 180 7.29 -9.42 -2.27
C LEU A 180 6.88 -9.84 -3.68
N ARG A 181 7.80 -9.87 -4.64
CA ARG A 181 7.51 -10.33 -6.00
C ARG A 181 7.08 -11.79 -6.04
N GLU A 182 7.73 -12.67 -5.29
CA GLU A 182 7.39 -14.10 -5.24
C GLU A 182 5.99 -14.33 -4.65
N ILE A 183 5.57 -13.54 -3.67
CA ILE A 183 4.21 -13.60 -3.09
C ILE A 183 3.19 -12.73 -3.83
N GLY A 184 3.53 -12.27 -5.05
CA GLY A 184 2.59 -11.63 -5.99
C GLY A 184 2.53 -10.11 -5.95
N HIS A 185 3.38 -9.43 -5.19
CA HIS A 185 3.41 -7.97 -5.11
C HIS A 185 4.77 -7.41 -5.52
N SER A 186 4.80 -6.62 -6.56
CA SER A 186 6.01 -5.89 -6.98
C SER A 186 5.82 -4.40 -6.70
N PRO A 187 6.38 -3.86 -5.60
CA PRO A 187 6.28 -2.44 -5.29
C PRO A 187 6.70 -1.59 -6.49
N TYR A 188 6.02 -0.49 -6.72
CA TYR A 188 6.26 0.45 -7.84
C TYR A 188 6.12 -0.14 -9.26
N ARG A 189 5.60 -1.37 -9.41
CA ARG A 189 5.38 -2.04 -10.71
C ARG A 189 3.95 -2.49 -10.89
N ALA A 190 3.00 -1.73 -10.39
CA ALA A 190 1.59 -1.96 -10.69
C ALA A 190 1.36 -1.89 -12.21
N LYS A 191 0.54 -2.81 -12.74
CA LYS A 191 0.26 -2.90 -14.19
C LYS A 191 -0.56 -1.71 -14.69
N GLN A 192 -1.28 -1.06 -13.80
CA GLN A 192 -2.18 0.05 -14.10
C GLN A 192 -1.77 1.30 -13.32
N PRO A 193 -2.06 2.50 -13.83
CA PRO A 193 -1.67 3.77 -13.19
C PRO A 193 -2.39 4.02 -11.87
N ASN A 194 -3.48 3.32 -11.56
CA ASN A 194 -4.21 3.40 -10.29
C ASN A 194 -3.52 2.65 -9.13
N GLY A 195 -2.39 2.01 -9.39
CA GLY A 195 -1.65 1.29 -8.36
C GLY A 195 -2.13 -0.13 -8.11
N TRP A 196 -1.69 -0.72 -7.00
CA TRP A 196 -2.17 -2.00 -6.51
C TRP A 196 -3.55 -1.85 -5.85
N SER A 197 -4.36 -2.89 -5.91
CA SER A 197 -5.69 -2.89 -5.33
C SER A 197 -5.66 -2.93 -3.80
N ASP A 198 -6.62 -2.23 -3.19
CA ASP A 198 -6.90 -2.32 -1.75
C ASP A 198 -7.94 -3.40 -1.42
N LEU A 199 -8.53 -4.07 -2.42
CA LEU A 199 -9.64 -5.00 -2.23
C LEU A 199 -9.13 -6.41 -1.94
N GLU A 200 -9.76 -7.08 -0.97
CA GLU A 200 -9.46 -8.47 -0.59
C GLU A 200 -9.56 -9.43 -1.79
N VAL A 201 -10.57 -9.25 -2.64
CA VAL A 201 -10.82 -10.13 -3.80
C VAL A 201 -9.62 -10.25 -4.74
N ASP A 202 -8.79 -9.21 -4.82
CA ASP A 202 -7.60 -9.21 -5.68
C ASP A 202 -6.41 -9.95 -5.03
N TRP A 203 -6.47 -10.25 -3.73
CA TRP A 203 -5.38 -10.86 -2.97
C TRP A 203 -5.68 -12.29 -2.48
N VAL A 204 -6.93 -12.75 -2.53
CA VAL A 204 -7.35 -14.09 -2.04
C VAL A 204 -7.43 -15.13 -3.14
N SER A 205 -6.85 -14.91 -4.32
CA SER A 205 -6.82 -15.93 -5.36
C SER A 205 -6.07 -17.18 -4.88
N PRO A 206 -6.50 -18.39 -5.28
CA PRO A 206 -5.84 -19.63 -4.89
C PRO A 206 -4.34 -19.64 -5.16
N GLU A 207 -3.92 -19.05 -6.28
CA GLU A 207 -2.50 -18.92 -6.65
C GLU A 207 -1.73 -18.06 -5.64
N LEU A 208 -2.26 -16.89 -5.26
CA LEU A 208 -1.58 -15.98 -4.33
C LEU A 208 -1.53 -16.56 -2.92
N LEU A 209 -2.58 -17.25 -2.47
CA LEU A 209 -2.59 -17.94 -1.18
C LEU A 209 -1.60 -19.10 -1.18
N LEU A 210 -1.50 -19.88 -2.26
CA LEU A 210 -0.52 -20.94 -2.41
C LEU A 210 0.92 -20.40 -2.39
N ARG A 211 1.18 -19.27 -3.02
CA ARG A 211 2.49 -18.61 -2.97
C ARG A 211 2.87 -18.17 -1.55
N ARG A 212 1.91 -17.63 -0.79
CA ARG A 212 2.11 -17.30 0.65
C ARG A 212 2.40 -18.55 1.47
N PHE A 213 1.61 -19.62 1.26
CA PHE A 213 1.83 -20.87 1.93
C PHE A 213 3.21 -21.47 1.62
N TRP A 214 3.60 -21.48 0.35
CA TRP A 214 4.92 -21.96 -0.07
C TRP A 214 6.05 -21.12 0.54
N PHE A 215 5.95 -19.81 0.50
CA PHE A 215 6.92 -18.92 1.13
C PHE A 215 7.05 -19.20 2.64
N ALA A 216 5.93 -19.29 3.33
CA ALA A 216 5.90 -19.57 4.77
C ALA A 216 6.45 -20.95 5.13
N SER A 217 6.21 -21.96 4.29
CA SER A 217 6.66 -23.35 4.55
C SER A 217 8.13 -23.57 4.21
N VAL A 218 8.66 -22.93 3.17
CA VAL A 218 10.00 -23.24 2.65
C VAL A 218 11.00 -22.12 2.95
N GLU A 219 10.60 -20.88 2.76
CA GLU A 219 11.51 -19.75 2.82
C GLU A 219 11.61 -19.12 4.21
N LEU A 220 10.47 -18.98 4.88
CA LEU A 220 10.39 -18.37 6.20
C LEU A 220 11.24 -19.08 7.25
N PRO A 221 11.25 -20.44 7.35
CA PRO A 221 12.11 -21.14 8.28
C PRO A 221 13.60 -20.85 8.10
N MET A 222 14.03 -20.52 6.87
CA MET A 222 15.42 -20.14 6.60
C MET A 222 15.76 -18.72 7.06
N LEU A 223 14.75 -17.83 7.14
CA LEU A 223 14.89 -16.46 7.60
C LEU A 223 14.81 -16.32 9.12
N VAL A 224 14.19 -17.28 9.79
CA VAL A 224 14.15 -17.37 11.26
C VAL A 224 15.54 -17.70 11.80
N LYS A 225 15.95 -17.03 12.87
CA LYS A 225 17.24 -17.30 13.55
C LYS A 225 17.35 -18.78 13.92
N SER A 226 18.51 -19.40 13.76
CA SER A 226 18.70 -20.84 13.93
C SER A 226 18.28 -21.36 15.31
N GLY A 227 18.48 -20.57 16.38
CA GLY A 227 18.04 -20.92 17.74
C GLY A 227 16.53 -20.91 17.96
N ASN A 228 15.79 -20.29 17.05
CA ASN A 228 14.32 -20.13 17.13
C ASN A 228 13.56 -21.08 16.18
N ARG A 229 14.27 -22.03 15.54
CA ARG A 229 13.65 -23.00 14.61
C ARG A 229 13.10 -24.20 15.36
N SER A 230 12.01 -23.98 16.12
CA SER A 230 11.39 -25.06 16.91
C SER A 230 9.88 -24.88 17.01
N HIS A 231 9.18 -25.98 17.23
CA HIS A 231 7.73 -25.94 17.49
C HIS A 231 7.38 -25.06 18.70
N GLY A 232 8.18 -25.16 19.79
CA GLY A 232 7.99 -24.32 20.98
C GLY A 232 8.13 -22.83 20.70
N PHE A 233 9.03 -22.44 19.81
CA PHE A 233 9.14 -21.04 19.38
C PHE A 233 7.88 -20.58 18.65
N ILE A 234 7.35 -21.40 17.73
CA ILE A 234 6.12 -21.12 17.02
C ILE A 234 4.96 -20.88 18.00
N LEU A 235 4.78 -21.78 18.98
CA LEU A 235 3.74 -21.63 20.00
C LEU A 235 3.93 -20.37 20.85
N SER A 236 5.17 -20.02 21.18
CA SER A 236 5.46 -18.78 21.90
C SER A 236 5.11 -17.54 21.08
N CYS A 237 5.34 -17.56 19.77
CA CYS A 237 4.95 -16.47 18.87
C CYS A 237 3.42 -16.29 18.80
N LEU A 238 2.67 -17.41 18.76
CA LEU A 238 1.21 -17.35 18.80
C LEU A 238 0.72 -16.76 20.11
N LYS A 239 1.22 -17.25 21.25
CA LYS A 239 0.85 -16.76 22.58
C LYS A 239 1.11 -15.27 22.77
N ASN A 240 2.20 -14.78 22.19
CA ASN A 240 2.60 -13.37 22.34
C ASN A 240 1.86 -12.40 21.41
N ASN A 241 1.19 -12.92 20.36
CA ASN A 241 0.60 -12.07 19.33
C ASN A 241 -0.92 -12.22 19.16
N PHE A 242 -1.52 -13.28 19.73
CA PHE A 242 -2.95 -13.56 19.52
C PHE A 242 -3.64 -13.95 20.81
N GLU A 243 -4.82 -13.40 21.06
CA GLU A 243 -5.68 -13.78 22.21
C GLU A 243 -6.21 -15.19 22.06
N ASP A 244 -6.58 -15.62 20.85
CA ASP A 244 -7.10 -16.96 20.51
C ASP A 244 -5.98 -17.99 20.24
N HIS A 245 -4.82 -17.80 20.87
CA HIS A 245 -3.62 -18.64 20.62
C HIS A 245 -3.81 -20.11 20.99
N GLU A 246 -4.69 -20.46 21.94
CA GLU A 246 -4.95 -21.85 22.33
C GLU A 246 -5.65 -22.64 21.23
N ASN A 247 -6.67 -22.04 20.60
CA ASN A 247 -7.34 -22.64 19.44
C ASN A 247 -6.40 -22.75 18.25
N MET A 248 -5.60 -21.74 17.99
CA MET A 248 -4.59 -21.75 16.93
C MET A 248 -3.53 -22.83 17.18
N ALA A 249 -3.04 -23.00 18.42
CA ALA A 249 -2.10 -24.04 18.79
C ALA A 249 -2.71 -25.44 18.62
N SER A 250 -3.95 -25.64 19.04
CA SER A 250 -4.69 -26.90 18.87
C SER A 250 -4.85 -27.27 17.39
N LEU A 251 -5.14 -26.30 16.52
CA LEU A 251 -5.19 -26.54 15.08
C LEU A 251 -3.86 -27.06 14.56
N ILE A 252 -2.75 -26.45 14.98
CA ILE A 252 -1.39 -26.83 14.53
C ILE A 252 -0.98 -28.19 15.05
N ASP A 253 -1.31 -28.54 16.29
CA ASP A 253 -1.00 -29.83 16.89
C ASP A 253 -1.81 -30.97 16.26
N ASN A 254 -3.02 -30.69 15.80
CA ASN A 254 -3.88 -31.62 15.08
C ASN A 254 -3.43 -31.86 13.62
N PHE A 255 -2.68 -30.94 13.02
CA PHE A 255 -2.05 -31.15 11.73
C PHE A 255 -0.78 -32.03 11.91
N ARG A 256 -0.92 -33.35 11.80
CA ARG A 256 0.20 -34.27 11.81
C ARG A 256 0.76 -34.41 10.40
N PHE A 257 1.80 -33.67 10.10
CA PHE A 257 2.49 -33.76 8.82
C PHE A 257 3.72 -34.71 8.81
N GLY A 258 3.93 -35.50 9.83
CA GLY A 258 5.11 -36.39 9.95
C GLY A 258 6.18 -35.88 10.92
N THR A 259 7.32 -36.56 10.99
CA THR A 259 8.35 -36.35 12.04
C THR A 259 9.64 -35.70 11.52
N SER A 260 9.63 -35.06 10.36
CA SER A 260 10.82 -34.49 9.70
C SER A 260 10.89 -32.96 9.80
N ASP A 261 12.04 -32.35 9.41
CA ASP A 261 12.20 -30.91 9.25
C ASP A 261 11.19 -30.31 8.26
N TYR A 262 10.65 -31.13 7.36
CA TYR A 262 9.56 -30.81 6.46
C TYR A 262 8.26 -30.51 7.23
N ASP A 263 8.02 -31.18 8.34
CA ASP A 263 6.89 -30.94 9.25
C ASP A 263 6.92 -29.54 9.86
N LEU A 264 8.08 -29.06 10.29
CA LEU A 264 8.23 -27.72 10.84
C LEU A 264 7.89 -26.64 9.81
N GLY A 265 8.35 -26.80 8.57
CA GLY A 265 8.02 -25.89 7.47
C GLY A 265 6.52 -25.82 7.20
N GLN A 266 5.84 -26.97 7.18
CA GLN A 266 4.38 -27.02 6.98
C GLN A 266 3.62 -26.33 8.11
N LYS A 267 4.07 -26.44 9.37
CA LYS A 267 3.50 -25.72 10.51
C LYS A 267 3.60 -24.22 10.34
N TYR A 268 4.75 -23.70 9.88
CA TYR A 268 4.85 -22.29 9.50
C TYR A 268 3.87 -21.91 8.40
N GLY A 269 3.74 -22.75 7.37
CA GLY A 269 2.79 -22.56 6.28
C GLY A 269 1.35 -22.42 6.77
N VAL A 270 0.91 -23.32 7.64
CA VAL A 270 -0.44 -23.29 8.22
C VAL A 270 -0.66 -22.02 9.04
N ILE A 271 0.24 -21.73 9.99
CA ILE A 271 0.10 -20.58 10.90
C ILE A 271 0.02 -19.25 10.15
N CYS A 272 0.94 -19.04 9.22
CA CYS A 272 1.01 -17.79 8.48
C CYS A 272 -0.22 -17.54 7.59
N ASN A 273 -1.03 -18.57 7.36
CA ASN A 273 -2.25 -18.51 6.56
C ASN A 273 -3.53 -18.69 7.39
N LEU A 274 -3.45 -18.69 8.72
CA LEU A 274 -4.65 -18.64 9.56
C LEU A 274 -5.37 -17.29 9.39
N PRO A 275 -6.72 -17.28 9.53
CA PRO A 275 -7.50 -16.04 9.39
C PRO A 275 -6.99 -14.88 10.25
N GLY A 276 -6.61 -15.12 11.49
CA GLY A 276 -6.05 -14.10 12.40
C GLY A 276 -4.67 -13.56 11.99
N VAL A 277 -3.98 -14.20 11.04
CA VAL A 277 -2.70 -13.73 10.48
C VAL A 277 -2.90 -13.09 9.09
N LEU A 278 -3.96 -13.49 8.38
CA LEU A 278 -4.28 -12.96 7.06
C LEU A 278 -5.12 -11.68 7.13
N LYS A 279 -5.84 -11.43 8.24
CA LYS A 279 -6.78 -10.32 8.42
C LYS A 279 -6.52 -9.60 9.75
N ILE A 280 -6.72 -8.28 9.75
CA ILE A 280 -6.82 -7.44 10.95
C ILE A 280 -8.28 -7.11 11.17
#